data_f09de3a3b15a314defa3fb932f880425
#
_entry.id   f09de3a3b15a314defa3fb932f880425
#
_cell.length_a   1.000
_cell.length_b   1.000
_cell.length_c   1.000
_cell.angle_alpha   90.00
_cell.angle_beta   90.00
_cell.angle_gamma   90.00
#
_symmetry.space_group_name_H-M   'P 1'
#
loop_
_entity.id
_entity.type
_entity.pdbx_description
1 polymer ?
#
loop_
_entity_poly.entity_id
_entity_poly.type
_entity_poly.pdbx_seq_one_letter_code
_entity_poly.pdbx_strand_id
1 'polypeptide(L)'
;NQVNALYYNVFVCEHCGFSFTEDFSKYFSPGVSEEINNQISSKWNPHNFRGERTVFQAIEAYKLAFLCATLKKEKFIVTAGLLLRLAWLYRSLKDNEQEERFMKMSRDHYIESYSIEDYRSTQMSDVRVMYIIGELSRRIEDYSNATRFFSRVIETQRTGGEAKIIEMAKEQWNLMRATREHEHVDVKMESEA
;
A
#
# COMPACT_ATOMS: atom_id res chain seq x y z
N ASN A 1 -13.67 -13.11 20.48
CA ASN A 1 -12.70 -13.03 19.38
C ASN A 1 -13.15 -11.91 18.45
N GLN A 2 -12.39 -10.81 18.37
CA GLN A 2 -12.62 -9.80 17.32
C GLN A 2 -12.01 -10.33 16.02
N VAL A 3 -12.88 -10.56 15.04
CA VAL A 3 -12.47 -10.94 13.69
C VAL A 3 -11.80 -9.73 13.01
N ASN A 4 -10.56 -9.90 12.57
CA ASN A 4 -9.88 -8.84 11.84
C ASN A 4 -10.39 -8.81 10.37
N ALA A 5 -11.19 -7.80 10.03
CA ALA A 5 -11.77 -7.64 8.69
C ALA A 5 -10.70 -7.65 7.57
N LEU A 6 -9.48 -7.21 7.87
CA LEU A 6 -8.37 -7.21 6.92
C LEU A 6 -8.10 -8.62 6.36
N TYR A 7 -8.34 -9.68 7.11
CA TYR A 7 -8.07 -11.06 6.68
C TYR A 7 -9.03 -11.55 5.59
N TYR A 8 -10.17 -10.87 5.37
CA TYR A 8 -11.26 -11.34 4.52
C TYR A 8 -11.51 -10.47 3.27
N ASN A 9 -10.74 -9.40 3.07
CA ASN A 9 -10.92 -8.51 1.91
C ASN A 9 -10.53 -9.16 0.57
N VAL A 10 -9.77 -10.25 0.60
CA VAL A 10 -9.37 -11.00 -0.60
C VAL A 10 -10.21 -12.24 -0.74
N PHE A 11 -10.85 -12.38 -1.90
CA PHE A 11 -11.54 -13.59 -2.33
C PHE A 11 -10.55 -14.49 -3.07
N VAL A 12 -10.50 -15.76 -2.70
CA VAL A 12 -9.64 -16.78 -3.33
C VAL A 12 -10.52 -17.87 -3.92
N CYS A 13 -10.40 -18.13 -5.21
CA CYS A 13 -11.08 -19.24 -5.84
C CYS A 13 -10.37 -20.54 -5.48
N GLU A 14 -11.07 -21.45 -4.78
CA GLU A 14 -10.49 -22.73 -4.35
C GLU A 14 -10.16 -23.66 -5.51
N HIS A 15 -10.83 -23.51 -6.66
CA HIS A 15 -10.64 -24.38 -7.82
C HIS A 15 -9.43 -23.99 -8.68
N CYS A 16 -9.12 -22.69 -8.78
CA CYS A 16 -8.09 -22.22 -9.71
C CYS A 16 -7.07 -21.24 -9.10
N GLY A 17 -7.22 -20.87 -7.80
CA GLY A 17 -6.31 -19.94 -7.13
C GLY A 17 -6.45 -18.48 -7.57
N PHE A 18 -7.32 -18.15 -8.54
CA PHE A 18 -7.55 -16.74 -8.88
C PHE A 18 -8.03 -15.97 -7.66
N SER A 19 -7.33 -14.91 -7.34
CA SER A 19 -7.57 -14.12 -6.13
C SER A 19 -7.78 -12.66 -6.48
N PHE A 20 -8.77 -12.02 -5.87
CA PHE A 20 -9.18 -10.67 -6.20
C PHE A 20 -9.82 -9.95 -5.01
N THR A 21 -9.97 -8.65 -5.11
CA THR A 21 -10.78 -7.80 -4.22
C THR A 21 -11.92 -7.17 -5.00
N GLU A 22 -12.86 -6.53 -4.30
CA GLU A 22 -13.95 -5.77 -4.93
C GLU A 22 -13.46 -4.61 -5.80
N ASP A 23 -12.23 -4.15 -5.57
CA ASP A 23 -11.60 -3.06 -6.32
C ASP A 23 -11.11 -3.48 -7.72
N PHE A 24 -11.06 -4.80 -8.01
CA PHE A 24 -10.61 -5.29 -9.32
C PHE A 24 -11.60 -4.94 -10.42
N SER A 25 -11.07 -4.62 -11.60
CA SER A 25 -11.88 -4.51 -12.81
C SER A 25 -12.60 -5.83 -13.11
N LYS A 26 -13.85 -5.75 -13.55
CA LYS A 26 -14.59 -6.93 -14.03
C LYS A 26 -14.15 -7.37 -15.41
N TYR A 27 -13.42 -6.52 -16.14
CA TYR A 27 -12.96 -6.78 -17.49
C TYR A 27 -11.64 -7.53 -17.49
N PHE A 28 -11.54 -8.53 -18.39
CA PHE A 28 -10.32 -9.26 -18.70
C PHE A 28 -9.89 -8.93 -20.12
N SER A 29 -8.69 -8.38 -20.27
CA SER A 29 -8.12 -8.15 -21.61
C SER A 29 -7.85 -9.47 -22.33
N PRO A 30 -7.81 -9.49 -23.66
CA PRO A 30 -7.48 -10.70 -24.42
C PRO A 30 -6.15 -11.31 -23.96
N GLY A 31 -6.11 -12.63 -23.80
CA GLY A 31 -4.94 -13.40 -23.37
C GLY A 31 -4.70 -13.44 -21.85
N VAL A 32 -5.30 -12.55 -21.07
CA VAL A 32 -5.10 -12.51 -19.60
C VAL A 32 -5.59 -13.78 -18.91
N SER A 33 -6.72 -14.32 -19.32
CA SER A 33 -7.24 -15.58 -18.74
C SER A 33 -6.30 -16.75 -18.97
N GLU A 34 -5.68 -16.82 -20.13
CA GLU A 34 -4.68 -17.84 -20.48
C GLU A 34 -3.40 -17.65 -19.65
N GLU A 35 -2.94 -16.41 -19.51
CA GLU A 35 -1.78 -16.06 -18.67
C GLU A 35 -2.01 -16.48 -17.22
N ILE A 36 -3.18 -16.16 -16.64
CA ILE A 36 -3.56 -16.57 -15.28
C ILE A 36 -3.62 -18.09 -15.17
N ASN A 37 -4.17 -18.78 -16.18
CA ASN A 37 -4.18 -20.24 -16.18
C ASN A 37 -2.77 -20.81 -16.16
N ASN A 38 -1.86 -20.31 -17.00
CA ASN A 38 -0.49 -20.80 -17.10
C ASN A 38 0.34 -20.51 -15.84
N GLN A 39 0.17 -19.34 -15.24
CA GLN A 39 0.97 -18.91 -14.10
C GLN A 39 0.44 -19.39 -12.75
N ILE A 40 -0.87 -19.54 -12.62
CA ILE A 40 -1.54 -19.83 -11.34
C ILE A 40 -2.32 -21.14 -11.42
N SER A 41 -3.35 -21.21 -12.27
CA SER A 41 -4.36 -22.27 -12.18
C SER A 41 -3.81 -23.65 -12.48
N SER A 42 -2.91 -23.78 -13.45
CA SER A 42 -2.27 -25.06 -13.80
C SER A 42 -1.36 -25.63 -12.72
N LYS A 43 -0.91 -24.78 -11.78
CA LYS A 43 -0.02 -25.14 -10.68
C LYS A 43 -0.73 -25.09 -9.32
N TRP A 44 -2.03 -24.80 -9.34
CA TRP A 44 -2.81 -24.59 -8.12
C TRP A 44 -3.05 -25.91 -7.38
N ASN A 45 -2.60 -25.94 -6.14
CA ASN A 45 -3.04 -26.95 -5.18
C ASN A 45 -4.16 -26.34 -4.32
N PRO A 46 -5.36 -26.98 -4.29
CA PRO A 46 -6.48 -26.46 -3.51
C PRO A 46 -6.11 -26.29 -2.04
N HIS A 47 -6.20 -25.07 -1.55
CA HIS A 47 -6.07 -24.71 -0.14
C HIS A 47 -7.42 -24.25 0.41
N ASN A 48 -7.66 -24.52 1.68
CA ASN A 48 -8.90 -24.09 2.30
C ASN A 48 -8.75 -22.67 2.86
N PHE A 49 -9.38 -21.70 2.18
CA PHE A 49 -9.51 -20.32 2.62
C PHE A 49 -10.87 -20.02 3.25
N ARG A 50 -11.70 -21.06 3.50
CA ARG A 50 -13.00 -20.93 4.15
C ARG A 50 -12.83 -20.87 5.68
N GLY A 51 -13.80 -20.25 6.34
CA GLY A 51 -13.82 -20.17 7.79
C GLY A 51 -12.88 -19.10 8.36
N GLU A 52 -12.40 -19.32 9.57
CA GLU A 52 -11.52 -18.37 10.25
C GLU A 52 -10.11 -18.41 9.67
N ARG A 53 -9.65 -17.28 9.16
CA ARG A 53 -8.30 -17.16 8.55
C ARG A 53 -7.29 -16.73 9.60
N THR A 54 -6.14 -17.37 9.55
CA THR A 54 -4.93 -16.91 10.25
C THR A 54 -4.29 -15.72 9.49
N VAL A 55 -3.41 -14.98 10.16
CA VAL A 55 -2.61 -13.92 9.52
C VAL A 55 -1.79 -14.46 8.35
N PHE A 56 -1.25 -15.68 8.44
CA PHE A 56 -0.48 -16.30 7.36
C PHE A 56 -1.31 -16.61 6.13
N GLN A 57 -2.53 -17.14 6.32
CA GLN A 57 -3.48 -17.35 5.22
C GLN A 57 -3.93 -16.03 4.59
N ALA A 58 -4.08 -14.96 5.39
CA ALA A 58 -4.36 -13.64 4.87
C ALA A 58 -3.20 -13.12 4.01
N ILE A 59 -1.95 -13.22 4.48
CA ILE A 59 -0.76 -12.84 3.72
C ILE A 59 -0.68 -13.61 2.40
N GLU A 60 -0.92 -14.92 2.42
CA GLU A 60 -0.95 -15.76 1.22
C GLU A 60 -2.02 -15.28 0.22
N ALA A 61 -3.24 -15.03 0.70
CA ALA A 61 -4.34 -14.53 -0.11
C ALA A 61 -3.99 -13.18 -0.77
N TYR A 62 -3.39 -12.24 -0.02
CA TYR A 62 -2.97 -10.95 -0.57
C TYR A 62 -1.83 -11.06 -1.58
N LYS A 63 -0.87 -11.97 -1.37
CA LYS A 63 0.21 -12.23 -2.36
C LYS A 63 -0.36 -12.80 -3.65
N LEU A 64 -1.30 -13.74 -3.55
CA LEU A 64 -2.03 -14.28 -4.71
C LEU A 64 -2.82 -13.18 -5.43
N ALA A 65 -3.55 -12.33 -4.69
CA ALA A 65 -4.28 -11.22 -5.28
C ALA A 65 -3.34 -10.22 -5.98
N PHE A 66 -2.19 -9.91 -5.40
CA PHE A 66 -1.21 -9.05 -6.03
C PHE A 66 -0.65 -9.66 -7.33
N LEU A 67 -0.34 -10.96 -7.35
CA LEU A 67 0.06 -11.68 -8.56
C LEU A 67 -1.06 -11.65 -9.62
N CYS A 68 -2.31 -11.95 -9.24
CA CYS A 68 -3.46 -11.86 -10.13
C CYS A 68 -3.66 -10.46 -10.68
N ALA A 69 -3.53 -9.41 -9.83
CA ALA A 69 -3.64 -8.01 -10.23
C ALA A 69 -2.57 -7.63 -11.26
N THR A 70 -1.33 -8.11 -11.06
CA THR A 70 -0.19 -7.87 -11.96
C THR A 70 -0.43 -8.53 -13.33
N LEU A 71 -0.82 -9.81 -13.36
CA LEU A 71 -1.12 -10.54 -14.61
C LEU A 71 -2.32 -9.93 -15.33
N LYS A 72 -3.32 -9.50 -14.57
CA LYS A 72 -4.54 -8.87 -15.10
C LYS A 72 -4.31 -7.41 -15.53
N LYS A 73 -3.15 -6.82 -15.20
CA LYS A 73 -2.81 -5.41 -15.44
C LYS A 73 -3.82 -4.46 -14.79
N GLU A 74 -4.15 -4.75 -13.53
CA GLU A 74 -4.99 -3.85 -12.74
C GLU A 74 -4.29 -2.50 -12.51
N LYS A 75 -5.09 -1.47 -12.23
CA LYS A 75 -4.62 -0.11 -11.95
C LYS A 75 -3.63 -0.08 -10.80
N PHE A 76 -2.67 0.84 -10.85
CA PHE A 76 -1.69 1.00 -9.78
C PHE A 76 -2.33 1.32 -8.43
N ILE A 77 -3.45 2.05 -8.41
CA ILE A 77 -4.19 2.33 -7.16
C ILE A 77 -4.65 1.04 -6.48
N VAL A 78 -5.08 0.04 -7.23
CA VAL A 78 -5.53 -1.27 -6.71
C VAL A 78 -4.35 -2.04 -6.14
N THR A 79 -3.28 -2.15 -6.91
CA THR A 79 -2.06 -2.87 -6.47
C THR A 79 -1.37 -2.17 -5.30
N ALA A 80 -1.34 -0.84 -5.26
CA ALA A 80 -0.85 -0.05 -4.13
C ALA A 80 -1.61 -0.40 -2.83
N GLY A 81 -2.94 -0.47 -2.91
CA GLY A 81 -3.79 -0.83 -1.77
C GLY A 81 -3.55 -2.26 -1.27
N LEU A 82 -3.33 -3.23 -2.16
CA LEU A 82 -2.98 -4.61 -1.77
C LEU A 82 -1.64 -4.67 -1.04
N LEU A 83 -0.62 -4.00 -1.57
CA LEU A 83 0.72 -3.94 -0.98
C LEU A 83 0.73 -3.24 0.39
N LEU A 84 -0.06 -2.17 0.55
CA LEU A 84 -0.22 -1.50 1.84
C LEU A 84 -0.83 -2.42 2.90
N ARG A 85 -1.85 -3.19 2.54
CA ARG A 85 -2.48 -4.16 3.44
C ARG A 85 -1.52 -5.31 3.79
N LEU A 86 -0.67 -5.74 2.85
CA LEU A 86 0.42 -6.69 3.13
C LEU A 86 1.40 -6.12 4.16
N ALA A 87 1.82 -4.87 4.02
CA ALA A 87 2.68 -4.22 5.01
C ALA A 87 2.03 -4.21 6.41
N TRP A 88 0.72 -3.93 6.51
CA TRP A 88 0.01 -3.97 7.80
C TRP A 88 -0.06 -5.37 8.41
N LEU A 89 -0.21 -6.41 7.59
CA LEU A 89 -0.19 -7.79 8.06
C LEU A 89 1.18 -8.17 8.63
N TYR A 90 2.27 -7.81 7.95
CA TYR A 90 3.62 -8.04 8.44
C TYR A 90 3.95 -7.23 9.69
N ARG A 91 3.45 -5.99 9.80
CA ARG A 91 3.50 -5.21 11.04
C ARG A 91 2.88 -5.96 12.23
N SER A 92 1.73 -6.61 12.02
CA SER A 92 1.08 -7.39 13.08
C SER A 92 1.90 -8.59 13.54
N LEU A 93 2.78 -9.10 12.69
CA LEU A 93 3.75 -10.15 12.98
C LEU A 93 5.07 -9.61 13.56
N LYS A 94 5.26 -8.28 13.60
CA LYS A 94 6.52 -7.60 13.96
C LYS A 94 7.69 -7.98 13.02
N ASP A 95 7.38 -8.32 11.78
CA ASP A 95 8.35 -8.59 10.72
C ASP A 95 8.65 -7.26 9.99
N ASN A 96 9.58 -6.50 10.57
CA ASN A 96 9.91 -5.15 10.11
C ASN A 96 10.51 -5.14 8.71
N GLU A 97 11.26 -6.17 8.34
CA GLU A 97 11.89 -6.27 7.02
C GLU A 97 10.83 -6.39 5.91
N GLN A 98 9.87 -7.30 6.08
CA GLN A 98 8.79 -7.47 5.11
C GLN A 98 7.81 -6.28 5.15
N GLU A 99 7.54 -5.71 6.32
CA GLU A 99 6.73 -4.49 6.43
C GLU A 99 7.34 -3.37 5.58
N GLU A 100 8.62 -3.07 5.78
CA GLU A 100 9.32 -2.01 5.04
C GLU A 100 9.35 -2.29 3.54
N ARG A 101 9.65 -3.54 3.14
CA ARG A 101 9.62 -3.97 1.74
C ARG A 101 8.29 -3.68 1.08
N PHE A 102 7.18 -4.09 1.69
CA PHE A 102 5.85 -3.90 1.11
C PHE A 102 5.38 -2.44 1.21
N MET A 103 5.83 -1.66 2.21
CA MET A 103 5.61 -0.22 2.25
C MET A 103 6.31 0.50 1.08
N LYS A 104 7.56 0.15 0.77
CA LYS A 104 8.30 0.70 -0.39
C LYS A 104 7.55 0.40 -1.69
N MET A 105 7.19 -0.84 -1.91
CA MET A 105 6.44 -1.24 -3.10
C MET A 105 5.09 -0.51 -3.20
N SER A 106 4.36 -0.41 -2.10
CA SER A 106 3.09 0.31 -2.04
C SER A 106 3.26 1.78 -2.39
N ARG A 107 4.25 2.47 -1.77
CA ARG A 107 4.57 3.86 -2.06
C ARG A 107 4.85 4.07 -3.54
N ASP A 108 5.66 3.22 -4.16
CA ASP A 108 6.02 3.33 -5.56
C ASP A 108 4.80 3.18 -6.47
N HIS A 109 3.92 2.23 -6.18
CA HIS A 109 2.65 2.06 -6.91
C HIS A 109 1.68 3.25 -6.69
N TYR A 110 1.64 3.86 -5.50
CA TYR A 110 0.87 5.09 -5.30
C TYR A 110 1.45 6.26 -6.09
N ILE A 111 2.78 6.38 -6.21
CA ILE A 111 3.44 7.41 -7.03
C ILE A 111 3.08 7.21 -8.51
N GLU A 112 3.16 5.98 -9.03
CA GLU A 112 2.74 5.66 -10.39
C GLU A 112 1.26 5.98 -10.62
N SER A 113 0.39 5.55 -9.70
CA SER A 113 -1.04 5.87 -9.75
C SER A 113 -1.29 7.37 -9.79
N TYR A 114 -0.57 8.14 -8.97
CA TYR A 114 -0.66 9.60 -8.95
C TYR A 114 -0.17 10.22 -10.27
N SER A 115 0.90 9.68 -10.84
CA SER A 115 1.50 10.17 -12.07
C SER A 115 0.60 10.00 -13.29
N ILE A 116 -0.10 8.86 -13.40
CA ILE A 116 -1.00 8.55 -14.52
C ILE A 116 -2.49 8.81 -14.20
N GLU A 117 -2.78 9.28 -12.98
CA GLU A 117 -4.11 9.67 -12.51
C GLU A 117 -5.14 8.53 -12.48
N ASP A 118 -4.70 7.25 -12.41
CA ASP A 118 -5.62 6.10 -12.42
C ASP A 118 -6.49 5.99 -11.16
N TYR A 119 -6.06 6.60 -10.04
CA TYR A 119 -6.82 6.71 -8.79
C TYR A 119 -8.13 7.48 -8.96
N ARG A 120 -8.24 8.38 -9.95
CA ARG A 120 -9.45 9.20 -10.21
C ARG A 120 -10.68 8.36 -10.55
N SER A 121 -10.48 7.11 -10.91
CA SER A 121 -11.58 6.15 -11.11
C SER A 121 -12.14 5.57 -9.81
N THR A 122 -11.57 5.94 -8.67
CA THR A 122 -11.98 5.52 -7.32
C THR A 122 -12.56 6.70 -6.55
N GLN A 123 -12.88 6.49 -5.27
CA GLN A 123 -13.30 7.57 -4.36
C GLN A 123 -12.10 8.28 -3.69
N MET A 124 -10.87 8.02 -4.15
CA MET A 124 -9.66 8.65 -3.61
C MET A 124 -9.50 10.05 -4.20
N SER A 125 -9.35 11.06 -3.34
CA SER A 125 -8.99 12.41 -3.76
C SER A 125 -7.48 12.55 -3.96
N ASP A 126 -7.08 13.54 -4.76
CA ASP A 126 -5.68 13.93 -4.96
C ASP A 126 -4.96 14.13 -3.62
N VAL A 127 -5.63 14.81 -2.67
CA VAL A 127 -5.10 15.12 -1.35
C VAL A 127 -4.82 13.84 -0.55
N ARG A 128 -5.72 12.86 -0.63
CA ARG A 128 -5.55 11.57 0.06
C ARG A 128 -4.40 10.76 -0.51
N VAL A 129 -4.31 10.68 -1.84
CA VAL A 129 -3.21 9.95 -2.49
C VAL A 129 -1.87 10.60 -2.15
N MET A 130 -1.76 11.93 -2.26
CA MET A 130 -0.55 12.66 -1.88
C MET A 130 -0.17 12.44 -0.40
N TYR A 131 -1.16 12.46 0.51
CA TYR A 131 -0.92 12.21 1.92
C TYR A 131 -0.38 10.79 2.17
N ILE A 132 -0.96 9.77 1.54
CA ILE A 132 -0.49 8.38 1.68
C ILE A 132 0.93 8.23 1.18
N ILE A 133 1.27 8.82 0.01
CA ILE A 133 2.65 8.81 -0.51
C ILE A 133 3.60 9.47 0.48
N GLY A 134 3.24 10.63 1.02
CA GLY A 134 4.04 11.34 2.03
C GLY A 134 4.27 10.50 3.28
N GLU A 135 3.22 9.91 3.83
CA GLU A 135 3.29 9.09 5.05
C GLU A 135 4.08 7.79 4.85
N LEU A 136 3.89 7.09 3.73
CA LEU A 136 4.68 5.91 3.41
C LEU A 136 6.15 6.26 3.22
N SER A 137 6.44 7.37 2.53
CA SER A 137 7.81 7.86 2.35
C SER A 137 8.47 8.19 3.69
N ARG A 138 7.75 8.86 4.60
CA ARG A 138 8.24 9.17 5.95
C ARG A 138 8.60 7.90 6.73
N ARG A 139 7.73 6.88 6.67
CA ARG A 139 7.92 5.62 7.42
C ARG A 139 9.09 4.77 6.94
N ILE A 140 9.48 4.93 5.69
CA ILE A 140 10.65 4.26 5.10
C ILE A 140 11.85 5.22 5.00
N GLU A 141 11.82 6.33 5.73
CA GLU A 141 12.89 7.32 5.83
C GLU A 141 13.27 8.03 4.52
N ASP A 142 12.40 7.94 3.50
CA ASP A 142 12.52 8.76 2.29
C ASP A 142 11.99 10.18 2.55
N TYR A 143 12.75 10.93 3.34
CA TYR A 143 12.37 12.27 3.79
C TYR A 143 12.24 13.27 2.64
N SER A 144 12.91 13.04 1.52
CA SER A 144 12.79 13.89 0.32
C SER A 144 11.38 13.83 -0.26
N ASN A 145 10.89 12.63 -0.55
CA ASN A 145 9.53 12.44 -1.04
C ASN A 145 8.49 12.78 0.04
N ALA A 146 8.73 12.45 1.30
CA ALA A 146 7.82 12.83 2.38
C ALA A 146 7.62 14.34 2.45
N THR A 147 8.69 15.13 2.45
CA THR A 147 8.63 16.60 2.45
C THR A 147 7.90 17.12 1.22
N ARG A 148 8.23 16.62 0.03
CA ARG A 148 7.62 17.02 -1.24
C ARG A 148 6.10 16.83 -1.23
N PHE A 149 5.62 15.66 -0.80
CA PHE A 149 4.20 15.34 -0.85
C PHE A 149 3.41 16.00 0.27
N PHE A 150 3.95 16.08 1.50
CA PHE A 150 3.29 16.81 2.58
C PHE A 150 3.17 18.31 2.27
N SER A 151 4.20 18.93 1.68
CA SER A 151 4.11 20.33 1.25
C SER A 151 2.98 20.55 0.25
N ARG A 152 2.85 19.68 -0.75
CA ARG A 152 1.75 19.73 -1.71
C ARG A 152 0.38 19.58 -1.05
N VAL A 153 0.23 18.64 -0.10
CA VAL A 153 -1.02 18.50 0.67
C VAL A 153 -1.34 19.80 1.41
N ILE A 154 -0.37 20.42 2.09
CA ILE A 154 -0.55 21.65 2.85
C ILE A 154 -0.95 22.83 1.93
N GLU A 155 -0.36 22.92 0.75
CA GLU A 155 -0.68 23.94 -0.25
C GLU A 155 -2.15 23.91 -0.69
N THR A 156 -2.82 22.73 -0.67
CA THR A 156 -4.25 22.62 -1.02
C THR A 156 -5.17 23.33 -0.02
N GLN A 157 -4.65 23.78 1.14
CA GLN A 157 -5.43 24.59 2.09
C GLN A 157 -6.01 25.84 1.44
N ARG A 158 -5.28 26.42 0.48
CA ARG A 158 -5.71 27.65 -0.23
C ARG A 158 -6.86 27.40 -1.20
N THR A 159 -7.05 26.18 -1.64
CA THR A 159 -8.05 25.77 -2.65
C THR A 159 -9.21 24.98 -2.05
N GLY A 160 -9.31 24.92 -0.71
CA GLY A 160 -10.40 24.21 -0.03
C GLY A 160 -10.20 22.72 0.10
N GLY A 161 -8.94 22.25 0.17
CA GLY A 161 -8.63 20.83 0.39
C GLY A 161 -9.20 20.28 1.70
N GLU A 162 -9.14 18.96 1.86
CA GLU A 162 -9.69 18.24 3.03
C GLU A 162 -8.95 18.64 4.33
N ALA A 163 -9.56 19.51 5.13
CA ALA A 163 -8.93 20.15 6.31
C ALA A 163 -8.27 19.14 7.27
N LYS A 164 -8.92 18.01 7.53
CA LYS A 164 -8.39 16.96 8.41
C LYS A 164 -7.10 16.35 7.88
N ILE A 165 -7.02 16.10 6.57
CA ILE A 165 -5.83 15.50 5.93
C ILE A 165 -4.69 16.51 5.91
N ILE A 166 -5.00 17.79 5.69
CA ILE A 166 -4.03 18.87 5.74
C ILE A 166 -3.42 18.99 7.15
N GLU A 167 -4.25 18.91 8.18
CA GLU A 167 -3.80 18.93 9.58
C GLU A 167 -2.88 17.72 9.88
N MET A 168 -3.29 16.52 9.51
CA MET A 168 -2.46 15.33 9.65
C MET A 168 -1.13 15.47 8.91
N ALA A 169 -1.10 16.05 7.71
CA ALA A 169 0.12 16.27 6.95
C ALA A 169 1.06 17.27 7.67
N LYS A 170 0.52 18.35 8.25
CA LYS A 170 1.30 19.31 9.07
C LYS A 170 1.91 18.65 10.29
N GLU A 171 1.15 17.83 11.01
CA GLU A 171 1.63 17.09 12.17
C GLU A 171 2.79 16.16 11.80
N GLN A 172 2.62 15.33 10.78
CA GLN A 172 3.66 14.40 10.34
C GLN A 172 4.91 15.12 9.82
N TRP A 173 4.73 16.24 9.13
CA TRP A 173 5.83 17.05 8.65
C TRP A 173 6.65 17.68 9.80
N ASN A 174 5.96 18.19 10.83
CA ASN A 174 6.61 18.74 12.02
C ASN A 174 7.36 17.65 12.81
N LEU A 175 6.75 16.48 13.01
CA LEU A 175 7.40 15.33 13.66
C LEU A 175 8.68 14.92 12.92
N MET A 176 8.63 14.81 11.62
CA MET A 176 9.78 14.46 10.79
C MET A 176 10.92 15.48 10.92
N ARG A 177 10.60 16.77 10.96
CA ARG A 177 11.61 17.82 11.17
C ARG A 177 12.27 17.73 12.54
N ALA A 178 11.49 17.57 13.59
CA ALA A 178 12.00 17.44 14.94
C ALA A 178 12.96 16.24 15.09
N THR A 179 12.62 15.10 14.52
CA THR A 179 13.50 13.90 14.52
C THR A 179 14.85 14.19 13.85
N ARG A 180 14.84 14.83 12.68
CA ARG A 180 16.06 15.17 11.95
C ARG A 180 16.93 16.21 12.66
N GLU A 181 16.33 17.17 13.34
CA GLU A 181 17.06 18.16 14.13
C GLU A 181 17.78 17.51 15.32
N HIS A 182 17.17 16.50 15.98
CA HIS A 182 17.83 15.72 17.04
C HIS A 182 18.98 14.88 16.52
N GLU A 183 18.80 14.15 15.41
CA GLU A 183 19.87 13.35 14.79
C GLU A 183 21.09 14.21 14.40
N HIS A 184 20.87 15.41 13.90
CA HIS A 184 21.95 16.34 13.55
C HIS A 184 22.72 16.88 14.78
N VAL A 185 22.07 17.01 15.93
CA VAL A 185 22.70 17.44 17.17
C VAL A 185 23.56 16.32 17.77
N ASP A 186 23.04 15.08 17.78
CA ASP A 186 23.75 13.91 18.32
C ASP A 186 25.02 13.61 17.51
N VAL A 187 24.94 13.65 16.17
CA VAL A 187 26.11 13.45 15.28
C VAL A 187 27.19 14.51 15.49
N LYS A 188 26.81 15.77 15.78
CA LYS A 188 27.79 16.84 16.08
C LYS A 188 28.45 16.62 17.42
N MET A 189 27.72 16.19 18.46
CA MET A 189 28.27 15.92 19.77
C MET A 189 29.24 14.73 19.75
N GLU A 190 28.98 13.68 18.96
CA GLU A 190 29.88 12.54 18.78
C GLU A 190 31.14 12.88 17.97
N SER A 191 31.09 13.88 17.08
CA SER A 191 32.24 14.31 16.28
C SER A 191 33.19 15.26 16.99
N GLU A 192 32.75 15.86 18.11
CA GLU A 192 33.52 16.79 18.93
C GLU A 192 34.06 16.16 20.24
N ALA A 193 33.79 14.87 20.51
CA ALA A 193 34.25 14.10 21.64
C ALA A 193 35.43 13.19 21.29
#